data_78e16c566c0637d9f55cc7ff98ed098f
#
_entry.id   78e16c566c0637d9f55cc7ff98ed098f
#
_cell.length_a   1.000
_cell.length_b   1.000
_cell.length_c   1.000
_cell.angle_alpha   90.00
_cell.angle_beta   90.00
_cell.angle_gamma   90.00
#
_symmetry.space_group_name_H-M   'P 1'
#
loop_
_entity.id
_entity.type
_entity.pdbx_description
1 polymer ?
#
loop_
_entity_poly.entity_id
_entity_poly.type
_entity_poly.pdbx_seq_one_letter_code
_entity_poly.pdbx_strand_id
1 'polypeptide(L)' 'MRGYFTANGYYGLVNGYYRLFASESDYYELMSEDAA' A
#
# COMPACT_ATOMS: atom_id res chain seq x y z
N MET A 1 -6.35 -5.55 -4.20
CA MET A 1 -5.49 -4.77 -3.30
C MET A 1 -6.25 -4.43 -2.04
N ARG A 2 -5.55 -4.47 -0.93
CA ARG A 2 -6.20 -4.30 0.37
C ARG A 2 -5.43 -3.28 1.19
N GLY A 3 -6.14 -2.37 1.83
CA GLY A 3 -5.51 -1.38 2.63
C GLY A 3 -6.52 -0.43 3.27
N TYR A 4 -6.01 0.45 4.09
CA TYR A 4 -6.87 1.40 4.79
C TYR A 4 -6.06 2.62 5.21
N PHE A 5 -6.75 3.74 5.35
CA PHE A 5 -6.13 5.00 5.75
C PHE A 5 -5.97 5.05 7.26
N THR A 6 -4.85 5.63 7.70
CA THR A 6 -4.60 5.84 9.12
C THR A 6 -4.11 7.27 9.32
N ALA A 7 -3.95 7.65 10.59
CA ALA A 7 -3.44 8.97 10.90
C ALA A 7 -2.01 9.17 10.41
N ASN A 8 -1.26 8.08 10.25
CA ASN A 8 0.14 8.14 9.85
C ASN A 8 0.33 7.94 8.34
N GLY A 9 -0.73 7.62 7.61
CA GLY A 9 -0.64 7.40 6.19
C GLY A 9 -1.58 6.30 5.76
N TYR A 10 -1.14 5.52 4.77
CA TYR A 10 -1.96 4.45 4.22
C TYR A 10 -1.28 3.11 4.45
N TYR A 11 -1.96 2.21 5.11
CA TYR A 11 -1.46 0.84 5.27
C TYR A 11 -1.98 -0.02 4.13
N GLY A 12 -1.06 -0.57 3.35
CA GLY A 12 -1.40 -1.45 2.26
C GLY A 12 -0.83 -2.84 2.46
N LEU A 13 -1.59 -3.85 2.09
CA LEU A 13 -1.17 -5.24 2.24
C LEU A 13 -0.20 -5.61 1.12
N VAL A 14 0.99 -6.05 1.49
CA VAL A 14 2.04 -6.45 0.56
C VAL A 14 2.62 -7.78 1.02
N ASN A 15 2.49 -8.81 0.19
CA ASN A 15 3.07 -10.13 0.48
C ASN A 15 2.66 -10.70 1.83
N GLY A 16 1.41 -10.44 2.22
CA GLY A 16 0.88 -10.97 3.47
C GLY A 16 1.15 -10.08 4.68
N TYR A 17 1.77 -8.94 4.48
CA TYR A 17 2.07 -8.01 5.56
C TYR A 17 1.59 -6.61 5.21
N TYR A 18 1.10 -5.88 6.21
CA TYR A 18 0.73 -4.49 6.02
C TYR A 18 1.96 -3.62 6.13
N ARG A 19 2.08 -2.68 5.21
CA ARG A 19 3.18 -1.70 5.21
C ARG A 19 2.60 -0.31 5.20
N LEU A 20 3.31 0.61 5.83
CA LEU A 20 2.90 2.00 5.87
C LEU A 20 3.44 2.73 4.65
N PHE A 21 2.54 3.38 3.92
CA PHE A 21 2.88 4.20 2.75
C PHE A 21 2.50 5.64 3.02
N ALA A 22 3.19 6.56 2.37
CA ALA A 22 2.89 7.97 2.52
C ALA A 22 1.48 8.28 2.00
N SER A 23 1.05 7.58 0.95
CA SER A 23 -0.27 7.78 0.38
C SER A 23 -0.71 6.52 -0.32
N GLU A 24 -2.01 6.48 -0.67
CA GLU A 24 -2.56 5.37 -1.43
C GLU A 24 -1.90 5.26 -2.80
N SER A 25 -1.55 6.38 -3.39
CA SER A 25 -0.87 6.37 -4.68
C SER A 25 0.44 5.62 -4.63
N ASP A 26 1.19 5.81 -3.56
CA ASP A 26 2.45 5.09 -3.40
C ASP A 26 2.22 3.59 -3.35
N TYR A 27 1.18 3.19 -2.64
CA TYR A 27 0.83 1.78 -2.55
C TYR A 27 0.47 1.22 -3.92
N TYR A 28 -0.36 1.95 -4.67
CA TYR A 28 -0.78 1.49 -5.99
C TYR A 28 0.39 1.39 -6.95
N GLU A 29 1.33 2.33 -6.86
CA GLU A 29 2.50 2.28 -7.72
C GLU A 29 3.33 1.03 -7.48
N LEU A 30 3.53 0.71 -6.21
CA LEU A 30 4.29 -0.49 -5.86
C LEU A 30 3.58 -1.75 -6.36
N MET A 31 2.29 -1.84 -6.13
CA MET A 31 1.53 -3.02 -6.54
C MET A 31 1.47 -3.13 -8.06
N SER A 32 1.39 -2.01 -8.74
CA SER A 32 1.35 -2.01 -10.20
C SER A 32 2.65 -2.55 -10.79
N GLU A 33 3.77 -2.13 -10.23
CA GLU A 33 5.07 -2.64 -10.67
C GLU A 33 5.19 -4.13 -10.41
N ASP A 34 4.72 -4.54 -9.25
CA ASP A 34 4.81 -5.93 -8.84
C ASP A 34 3.93 -6.81 -9.73
N ALA A 35 2.81 -6.27 -10.17
CA ALA A 35 1.88 -7.01 -11.01
C ALA A 35 2.40 -7.18 -12.43
N ALA A 36 3.31 -6.33 -12.85
CA ALA A 36 3.86 -6.40 -14.20
C ALA A 36 4.89 -7.51 -14.29
#